data_16f34e76f2a9c78d6c84fb1592a374a6
#
_entry.id   16f34e76f2a9c78d6c84fb1592a374a6
#
_cell.length_a   1.000
_cell.length_b   1.000
_cell.length_c   1.000
_cell.angle_alpha   90.00
_cell.angle_beta   90.00
_cell.angle_gamma   90.00
#
_symmetry.space_group_name_H-M   'P 1'
#
loop_
_entity.id
_entity.type
_entity.pdbx_description
1 polymer ?
#
loop_
_entity_poly.entity_id
_entity_poly.type
_entity_poly.pdbx_seq_one_letter_code
_entity_poly.pdbx_strand_id
1 'polypeptide(L)'
;MQHKVRLTVIDKKVYPELQAAYCADPNAGPCPCYHVGDTFLFARYGAADDFWHGGLHTLCQTAQTADGTAGGDVPHCSEAWDAISRYIYAGLQGGSLMRGWMREENTMIACCSDGTRPVLFRIERLDYKAVYPAALGAPDAPDAPDAPAQ
;
A
#
# COMPACT_ATOMS: atom_id res chain seq x y z
N MET A 1 -16.41 9.01 -4.86
CA MET A 1 -15.32 8.39 -5.65
C MET A 1 -14.71 7.31 -4.79
N GLN A 2 -14.56 6.09 -5.29
CA GLN A 2 -13.86 5.01 -4.57
C GLN A 2 -12.39 5.02 -4.97
N HIS A 3 -11.51 5.18 -3.99
CA HIS A 3 -10.08 5.10 -4.21
C HIS A 3 -9.59 3.68 -3.97
N LYS A 4 -8.60 3.26 -4.74
CA LYS A 4 -7.84 2.04 -4.51
C LYS A 4 -6.38 2.40 -4.32
N VAL A 5 -5.65 1.56 -3.63
CA VAL A 5 -4.23 1.77 -3.38
C VAL A 5 -3.48 0.55 -3.86
N ARG A 6 -2.46 0.78 -4.67
CA ARG A 6 -1.52 -0.24 -5.11
C ARG A 6 -0.23 -0.13 -4.31
N LEU A 7 0.21 -1.24 -3.77
CA LEU A 7 1.50 -1.41 -3.15
C LEU A 7 2.37 -2.24 -4.10
N THR A 8 3.60 -1.81 -4.36
CA THR A 8 4.56 -2.54 -5.18
C THR A 8 5.88 -2.67 -4.42
N VAL A 9 6.44 -3.87 -4.35
CA VAL A 9 7.79 -4.09 -3.85
C VAL A 9 8.76 -3.61 -4.92
N ILE A 10 9.51 -2.54 -4.63
CA ILE A 10 10.39 -1.91 -5.63
C ILE A 10 11.86 -2.23 -5.43
N ASP A 11 12.28 -2.57 -4.20
CA ASP A 11 13.66 -2.91 -3.90
C ASP A 11 13.78 -3.66 -2.58
N LYS A 12 14.91 -4.34 -2.39
CA LYS A 12 15.31 -5.01 -1.14
C LYS A 12 16.76 -4.69 -0.88
N LYS A 13 17.09 -4.38 0.37
CA LYS A 13 18.46 -4.14 0.80
C LYS A 13 18.88 -5.15 1.85
N VAL A 14 20.18 -5.29 2.02
CA VAL A 14 20.82 -6.03 3.12
C VAL A 14 21.98 -5.20 3.62
N TYR A 15 22.12 -5.17 4.92
CA TYR A 15 23.26 -4.57 5.61
C TYR A 15 24.01 -5.68 6.38
N PRO A 16 24.95 -6.38 5.71
CA PRO A 16 25.65 -7.54 6.30
C PRO A 16 26.40 -7.18 7.58
N GLU A 17 26.94 -5.97 7.67
CA GLU A 17 27.63 -5.47 8.86
C GLU A 17 26.68 -5.33 10.06
N LEU A 18 25.44 -4.95 9.82
CA LEU A 18 24.44 -4.87 10.90
C LEU A 18 23.96 -6.27 11.30
N GLN A 19 23.79 -7.17 10.32
CA GLN A 19 23.44 -8.55 10.63
C GLN A 19 24.55 -9.24 11.43
N ALA A 20 25.81 -9.07 11.05
CA ALA A 20 26.95 -9.62 11.76
C ALA A 20 27.07 -9.08 13.20
N ALA A 21 26.72 -7.82 13.43
CA ALA A 21 26.85 -7.18 14.75
C ALA A 21 25.67 -7.48 15.68
N TYR A 22 24.45 -7.65 15.17
CA TYR A 22 23.24 -7.61 15.98
C TYR A 22 22.28 -8.78 15.80
N CYS A 23 22.33 -9.51 14.69
CA CYS A 23 21.39 -10.60 14.46
C CYS A 23 21.89 -11.91 15.12
N ALA A 24 20.94 -12.74 15.55
CA ALA A 24 21.23 -14.09 16.04
C ALA A 24 21.84 -14.97 14.95
N ASP A 25 21.41 -14.78 13.69
CA ASP A 25 22.07 -15.34 12.50
C ASP A 25 22.79 -14.20 11.76
N PRO A 26 24.12 -14.13 11.83
CA PRO A 26 24.90 -13.08 11.17
C PRO A 26 24.88 -13.19 9.63
N ASN A 27 24.41 -14.32 9.09
CA ASN A 27 24.31 -14.59 7.66
C ASN A 27 22.87 -14.72 7.17
N ALA A 28 21.91 -14.11 7.86
CA ALA A 28 20.48 -14.23 7.55
C ALA A 28 20.10 -13.79 6.10
N GLY A 29 20.89 -12.89 5.52
CA GLY A 29 20.70 -12.44 4.13
C GLY A 29 19.45 -11.56 3.94
N PRO A 30 18.94 -11.45 2.69
CA PRO A 30 17.80 -10.62 2.34
C PRO A 30 16.50 -11.15 2.92
N CYS A 31 15.50 -10.26 3.05
CA CYS A 31 14.15 -10.65 3.49
C CYS A 31 13.57 -11.77 2.61
N PRO A 32 13.10 -12.88 3.20
CA PRO A 32 12.54 -13.99 2.42
C PRO A 32 11.06 -13.79 2.05
N CYS A 33 10.37 -12.79 2.65
CA CYS A 33 8.91 -12.67 2.54
C CYS A 33 8.44 -12.14 1.19
N TYR A 34 9.23 -11.28 0.54
CA TYR A 34 8.80 -10.57 -0.67
C TYR A 34 9.83 -10.65 -1.78
N HIS A 35 9.34 -10.56 -3.03
CA HIS A 35 10.18 -10.42 -4.22
C HIS A 35 9.95 -9.05 -4.86
N VAL A 36 10.99 -8.49 -5.44
CA VAL A 36 10.87 -7.24 -6.22
C VAL A 36 9.89 -7.48 -7.37
N GLY A 37 8.88 -6.63 -7.48
CA GLY A 37 7.78 -6.77 -8.43
C GLY A 37 6.49 -7.32 -7.85
N ASP A 38 6.49 -7.89 -6.64
CA ASP A 38 5.24 -8.27 -5.96
C ASP A 38 4.33 -7.05 -5.81
N THR A 39 3.04 -7.22 -6.09
CA THR A 39 2.04 -6.16 -6.02
C THR A 39 0.84 -6.57 -5.18
N PHE A 40 0.24 -5.58 -4.51
CA PHE A 40 -0.96 -5.75 -3.69
C PHE A 40 -1.92 -4.62 -4.03
N LEU A 41 -3.17 -4.97 -4.26
CA LEU A 41 -4.22 -4.00 -4.51
C LEU A 41 -5.17 -3.97 -3.34
N PHE A 42 -5.30 -2.82 -2.72
CA PHE A 42 -6.22 -2.58 -1.61
C PHE A 42 -7.44 -1.82 -2.09
N ALA A 43 -8.60 -2.27 -1.64
CA ALA A 43 -9.88 -1.61 -1.87
C ALA A 43 -10.74 -1.70 -0.61
N ARG A 44 -11.71 -0.79 -0.47
CA ARG A 44 -12.71 -0.89 0.60
C ARG A 44 -13.97 -1.53 0.06
N TYR A 45 -14.64 -2.32 0.89
CA TYR A 45 -15.96 -2.89 0.63
C TYR A 45 -16.03 -3.75 -0.65
N GLY A 46 -15.00 -4.50 -0.95
CA GLY A 46 -14.98 -5.48 -2.04
C GLY A 46 -15.00 -6.92 -1.54
N ALA A 47 -14.89 -7.88 -2.45
CA ALA A 47 -14.65 -9.26 -2.08
C ALA A 47 -13.26 -9.36 -1.42
N ALA A 48 -13.23 -9.93 -0.21
CA ALA A 48 -11.98 -10.25 0.47
C ALA A 48 -11.35 -11.47 -0.21
N ASP A 49 -10.05 -11.44 -0.45
CA ASP A 49 -9.30 -12.66 -0.65
C ASP A 49 -8.96 -13.29 0.70
N ASP A 50 -8.52 -14.53 0.70
CA ASP A 50 -8.24 -15.28 1.92
C ASP A 50 -6.98 -14.78 2.66
N PHE A 51 -6.28 -13.82 2.12
CA PHE A 51 -5.04 -13.31 2.69
C PHE A 51 -5.25 -12.44 3.93
N TRP A 52 -6.39 -11.74 4.04
CA TRP A 52 -6.72 -10.85 5.15
C TRP A 52 -7.98 -11.29 5.89
N HIS A 53 -7.80 -12.07 6.92
CA HIS A 53 -8.90 -12.45 7.83
C HIS A 53 -9.14 -11.39 8.91
N GLY A 54 -9.32 -10.15 8.52
CA GLY A 54 -9.55 -9.04 9.44
C GLY A 54 -10.99 -8.94 9.99
N GLY A 55 -11.79 -9.99 9.89
CA GLY A 55 -13.12 -10.11 10.52
C GLY A 55 -14.20 -9.12 10.05
N LEU A 56 -13.83 -8.00 9.50
CA LEU A 56 -14.72 -7.01 8.92
C LEU A 56 -14.25 -6.75 7.49
N HIS A 57 -15.04 -7.07 6.51
CA HIS A 57 -14.75 -6.90 5.08
C HIS A 57 -14.61 -5.42 4.65
N THR A 58 -14.02 -4.58 5.51
CA THR A 58 -13.83 -3.16 5.26
C THR A 58 -12.55 -2.85 4.50
N LEU A 59 -11.61 -3.79 4.49
CA LEU A 59 -10.39 -3.72 3.69
C LEU A 59 -10.24 -5.03 2.92
N CYS A 60 -10.21 -4.93 1.61
CA CYS A 60 -9.99 -6.05 0.70
C CYS A 60 -8.62 -5.88 0.06
N GLN A 61 -7.90 -6.98 -0.04
CA GLN A 61 -6.60 -7.03 -0.68
C GLN A 61 -6.60 -8.12 -1.73
N THR A 62 -5.95 -7.83 -2.85
CA THR A 62 -5.61 -8.80 -3.89
C THR A 62 -4.11 -8.78 -4.06
N ALA A 63 -3.46 -9.93 -3.91
CA ALA A 63 -2.02 -10.09 -4.09
C ALA A 63 -1.71 -10.60 -5.49
N GLN A 64 -0.59 -10.16 -6.04
CA GLN A 64 -0.02 -10.65 -7.28
C GLN A 64 1.49 -10.76 -7.11
N THR A 65 2.05 -11.93 -7.37
CA THR A 65 3.48 -12.18 -7.34
C THR A 65 4.20 -11.52 -8.51
N ALA A 66 5.52 -11.38 -8.43
CA ALA A 66 6.34 -10.73 -9.46
C ALA A 66 6.24 -11.40 -10.85
N ASP A 67 5.91 -12.69 -10.90
CA ASP A 67 5.68 -13.44 -12.15
C ASP A 67 4.27 -13.26 -12.72
N GLY A 68 3.41 -12.48 -12.06
CA GLY A 68 2.05 -12.19 -12.50
C GLY A 68 1.01 -13.20 -12.02
N THR A 69 1.36 -14.18 -11.20
CA THR A 69 0.42 -15.14 -10.63
C THR A 69 -0.46 -14.44 -9.59
N ALA A 70 -1.77 -14.50 -9.77
CA ALA A 70 -2.73 -13.92 -8.83
C ALA A 70 -2.92 -14.84 -7.62
N GLY A 71 -3.02 -14.25 -6.42
CA GLY A 71 -3.40 -14.96 -5.20
C GLY A 71 -2.36 -15.95 -4.68
N GLY A 72 -1.09 -15.77 -5.00
CA GLY A 72 -0.03 -16.67 -4.55
C GLY A 72 0.20 -16.64 -3.03
N ASP A 73 1.02 -17.58 -2.56
CA ASP A 73 1.49 -17.70 -1.16
C ASP A 73 2.42 -16.56 -0.77
N VAL A 74 1.97 -15.31 -0.93
CA VAL A 74 2.72 -14.15 -0.48
C VAL A 74 2.47 -13.98 1.01
N PRO A 75 3.47 -14.20 1.87
CA PRO A 75 3.26 -14.15 3.31
C PRO A 75 2.93 -12.74 3.78
N HIS A 76 2.03 -12.66 4.75
CA HIS A 76 1.81 -11.42 5.48
C HIS A 76 2.99 -11.17 6.42
N CYS A 77 3.57 -9.96 6.34
CA CYS A 77 4.58 -9.51 7.27
C CYS A 77 4.04 -8.36 8.11
N SER A 78 3.92 -8.56 9.42
CA SER A 78 3.40 -7.54 10.34
C SER A 78 4.32 -6.31 10.44
N GLU A 79 5.62 -6.49 10.32
CA GLU A 79 6.60 -5.39 10.33
C GLU A 79 6.48 -4.50 9.10
N ALA A 80 6.19 -5.10 7.93
CA ALA A 80 5.85 -4.33 6.74
C ALA A 80 4.51 -3.61 6.90
N TRP A 81 3.48 -4.32 7.39
CA TRP A 81 2.15 -3.76 7.58
C TRP A 81 2.13 -2.58 8.54
N ASP A 82 2.82 -2.66 9.64
CA ASP A 82 2.94 -1.58 10.62
C ASP A 82 3.50 -0.29 9.99
N ALA A 83 4.47 -0.43 9.11
CA ALA A 83 5.09 0.70 8.43
C ALA A 83 4.20 1.32 7.33
N ILE A 84 3.46 0.50 6.56
CA ILE A 84 2.77 0.93 5.33
C ILE A 84 1.28 1.21 5.51
N SER A 85 0.63 0.61 6.51
CA SER A 85 -0.84 0.64 6.67
C SER A 85 -1.42 2.05 6.69
N ARG A 86 -0.76 2.98 7.38
CA ARG A 86 -1.19 4.38 7.49
C ARG A 86 -1.32 5.07 6.13
N TYR A 87 -0.38 4.80 5.22
CA TYR A 87 -0.40 5.37 3.86
C TYR A 87 -1.48 4.73 3.00
N ILE A 88 -1.70 3.43 3.16
CA ILE A 88 -2.78 2.70 2.49
C ILE A 88 -4.12 3.29 2.89
N TYR A 89 -4.38 3.46 4.19
CA TYR A 89 -5.63 4.05 4.66
C TYR A 89 -5.81 5.50 4.22
N ALA A 90 -4.75 6.32 4.26
CA ALA A 90 -4.80 7.68 3.74
C ALA A 90 -5.19 7.72 2.26
N GLY A 91 -4.59 6.86 1.45
CA GLY A 91 -4.90 6.73 0.02
C GLY A 91 -6.34 6.27 -0.24
N LEU A 92 -6.83 5.29 0.53
CA LEU A 92 -8.20 4.80 0.42
C LEU A 92 -9.25 5.87 0.77
N GLN A 93 -8.89 6.85 1.60
CA GLN A 93 -9.73 8.01 1.92
C GLN A 93 -9.61 9.15 0.88
N GLY A 94 -8.79 8.98 -0.15
CA GLY A 94 -8.55 10.03 -1.15
C GLY A 94 -7.57 11.12 -0.71
N GLY A 95 -6.90 10.93 0.42
CA GLY A 95 -5.91 11.87 0.94
C GLY A 95 -4.60 11.88 0.15
N SER A 96 -3.81 12.92 0.32
CA SER A 96 -2.42 12.96 -0.10
C SER A 96 -1.61 11.96 0.74
N LEU A 97 -0.75 11.17 0.10
CA LEU A 97 0.08 10.20 0.81
C LEU A 97 1.29 10.87 1.46
N MET A 98 1.93 11.81 0.76
CA MET A 98 3.05 12.58 1.31
C MET A 98 3.20 13.92 0.56
N ARG A 99 2.35 14.87 0.92
CA ARG A 99 2.36 16.22 0.32
C ARG A 99 3.70 16.93 0.57
N GLY A 100 4.24 17.53 -0.48
CA GLY A 100 5.43 18.38 -0.40
C GLY A 100 6.76 17.60 -0.28
N TRP A 101 6.72 16.28 -0.16
CA TRP A 101 7.91 15.45 -0.13
C TRP A 101 8.07 14.62 -1.40
N MET A 102 7.02 13.94 -1.83
CA MET A 102 7.01 13.20 -3.09
C MET A 102 6.68 14.14 -4.25
N ARG A 103 7.15 13.79 -5.46
CA ARG A 103 6.84 14.54 -6.68
C ARG A 103 5.33 14.56 -6.94
N GLU A 104 4.67 13.45 -6.63
CA GLU A 104 3.23 13.26 -6.81
C GLU A 104 2.59 12.95 -5.45
N GLU A 105 1.52 13.65 -5.11
CA GLU A 105 0.84 13.53 -3.82
C GLU A 105 0.14 12.17 -3.62
N ASN A 106 -0.13 11.46 -4.70
CA ASN A 106 -0.75 10.14 -4.67
C ASN A 106 0.26 9.00 -4.48
N THR A 107 1.55 9.31 -4.27
CA THR A 107 2.63 8.33 -4.15
C THR A 107 3.38 8.50 -2.84
N MET A 108 3.83 7.39 -2.27
CA MET A 108 4.77 7.33 -1.15
C MET A 108 5.75 6.19 -1.35
N ILE A 109 7.01 6.42 -1.01
CA ILE A 109 8.03 5.37 -0.87
C ILE A 109 8.24 5.12 0.61
N ALA A 110 7.97 3.91 1.07
CA ALA A 110 8.15 3.49 2.45
C ALA A 110 9.00 2.21 2.52
N CYS A 111 9.49 1.89 3.69
CA CYS A 111 10.16 0.61 3.94
C CYS A 111 9.56 -0.07 5.18
N CYS A 112 9.76 -1.39 5.30
CA CYS A 112 9.42 -2.11 6.51
C CYS A 112 10.30 -1.67 7.69
N SER A 113 9.98 -2.11 8.90
CA SER A 113 10.70 -1.75 10.13
C SER A 113 12.00 -2.53 10.36
N ASP A 114 12.31 -3.55 9.56
CA ASP A 114 13.58 -4.29 9.68
C ASP A 114 14.74 -3.45 9.10
N GLY A 115 15.51 -2.84 9.99
CA GLY A 115 16.67 -2.04 9.63
C GLY A 115 17.87 -2.82 9.07
N THR A 116 17.90 -4.16 9.21
CA THR A 116 19.04 -4.99 8.76
C THR A 116 18.86 -5.51 7.34
N ARG A 117 17.60 -5.66 6.89
CA ARG A 117 17.23 -6.16 5.57
C ARG A 117 15.93 -5.53 5.05
N PRO A 118 15.86 -4.20 4.94
CA PRO A 118 14.63 -3.50 4.60
C PRO A 118 14.12 -3.87 3.22
N VAL A 119 12.78 -3.97 3.12
CA VAL A 119 12.04 -4.05 1.86
C VAL A 119 11.42 -2.69 1.59
N LEU A 120 11.60 -2.18 0.38
CA LEU A 120 11.11 -0.88 -0.04
C LEU A 120 9.85 -1.06 -0.88
N PHE A 121 8.86 -0.24 -0.56
CA PHE A 121 7.54 -0.27 -1.19
C PHE A 121 7.23 1.07 -1.84
N ARG A 122 6.65 1.01 -3.04
CA ARG A 122 5.94 2.13 -3.65
C ARG A 122 4.45 1.95 -3.39
N ILE A 123 3.85 2.95 -2.79
CA ILE A 123 2.43 3.01 -2.44
C ILE A 123 1.81 4.07 -3.34
N GLU A 124 0.77 3.71 -4.11
CA GLU A 124 0.15 4.59 -5.09
C GLU A 124 -1.37 4.58 -4.91
N ARG A 125 -1.95 5.75 -4.69
CA ARG A 125 -3.40 5.91 -4.79
C ARG A 125 -3.82 5.90 -6.24
N LEU A 126 -4.71 4.99 -6.59
CA LEU A 126 -5.31 4.90 -7.92
C LEU A 126 -6.63 5.64 -7.91
N ASP A 127 -6.75 6.71 -8.70
CA ASP A 127 -7.98 7.47 -8.81
C ASP A 127 -8.92 6.77 -9.80
N TYR A 128 -9.94 6.11 -9.27
CA TYR A 128 -11.02 5.56 -10.07
C TYR A 128 -12.10 6.62 -10.26
N LYS A 129 -12.36 7.00 -11.51
CA LYS A 129 -13.64 7.58 -11.85
C LYS A 129 -14.66 6.45 -11.79
N ALA A 130 -15.39 6.36 -10.70
CA ALA A 130 -16.53 5.48 -10.64
C ALA A 130 -17.51 5.96 -11.72
N VAL A 131 -17.70 5.16 -12.75
CA VAL A 131 -18.82 5.35 -13.68
C VAL A 131 -20.04 4.84 -12.90
N TYR A 132 -20.70 5.73 -12.16
CA TYR A 132 -22.02 5.42 -11.66
C TYR A 132 -22.94 5.28 -12.87
N PRO A 133 -23.69 4.19 -13.00
CA PRO A 133 -24.76 4.17 -13.96
C PRO A 133 -25.70 5.32 -13.61
N ALA A 134 -26.12 6.10 -14.60
CA ALA A 134 -26.91 7.33 -14.47
C ALA A 134 -28.35 7.14 -13.89
N ALA A 135 -28.60 6.06 -13.16
CA ALA A 135 -29.91 5.64 -12.72
C ALA A 135 -30.24 5.95 -11.25
N LEU A 136 -29.37 6.57 -10.49
CA LEU A 136 -29.69 7.06 -9.14
C LEU A 136 -29.23 8.51 -9.08
N GLY A 137 -30.20 9.43 -9.16
CA GLY A 137 -29.96 10.86 -9.10
C GLY A 137 -29.02 11.22 -7.97
N ALA A 138 -27.84 11.74 -8.32
CA ALA A 138 -26.92 12.28 -7.35
C ALA A 138 -27.56 13.53 -6.73
N PRO A 139 -27.57 13.68 -5.40
CA PRO A 139 -27.87 14.98 -4.81
C PRO A 139 -26.79 15.96 -5.27
N ASP A 140 -27.22 17.16 -5.67
CA ASP A 140 -26.33 18.25 -6.06
C ASP A 140 -25.28 18.45 -4.97
N ALA A 141 -24.01 18.44 -5.38
CA ALA A 141 -22.93 18.76 -4.47
C ALA A 141 -23.07 20.22 -4.03
N PRO A 142 -23.00 20.56 -2.72
CA PRO A 142 -23.02 21.95 -2.31
C PRO A 142 -21.79 22.67 -2.87
N ASP A 143 -22.02 23.86 -3.42
CA ASP A 143 -20.98 24.75 -3.93
C ASP A 143 -19.87 24.94 -2.89
N ALA A 144 -18.64 24.75 -3.32
CA ALA A 144 -17.48 25.02 -2.48
C ALA A 144 -17.46 26.53 -2.15
N PRO A 145 -17.26 26.94 -0.89
CA PRO A 145 -17.15 28.35 -0.56
C PRO A 145 -15.90 28.96 -1.22
N ASP A 146 -16.09 30.13 -1.83
CA ASP A 146 -15.03 30.91 -2.44
C ASP A 146 -13.87 31.16 -1.47
N ALA A 147 -12.65 30.86 -1.92
CA ALA A 147 -11.45 31.16 -1.17
C ALA A 147 -11.27 32.69 -1.08
N PRO A 148 -10.92 33.23 0.10
CA PRO A 148 -10.68 34.67 0.21
C PRO A 148 -9.46 35.10 -0.60
N ALA A 149 -9.65 36.14 -1.41
CA ALA A 149 -8.58 36.80 -2.15
C ALA A 149 -7.56 37.41 -1.18
N GLN A 150 -6.28 37.12 -1.42
CA GLN A 150 -5.15 37.88 -0.86
C GLN A 150 -4.55 38.75 -1.93
#